data_5c20deb5032b57359cdd15db03fc7e2d
#
_entry.id   5c20deb5032b57359cdd15db03fc7e2d
#
_cell.length_a   1.000
_cell.length_b   1.000
_cell.length_c   1.000
_cell.angle_alpha   90.00
_cell.angle_beta   90.00
_cell.angle_gamma   90.00
#
_symmetry.space_group_name_H-M   'P 1'
#
loop_
_entity.id
_entity.type
_entity.pdbx_description
1 polymer ?
#
loop_
_entity_poly.entity_id
_entity_poly.type
_entity_poly.pdbx_seq_one_letter_code
_entity_poly.pdbx_strand_id
1 'polypeptide(L)'
;MFEDLSEKLEATFARLRGRGVLSEADIKEGLREVRRVLLEADVNFQLTREFLERVEKKATGVNALSTVSPGQQLVKIVHEELAAMLGERREGIKLSTVPPSVVMMVGLQGSGKTTTAAKLARKLKAEGRSTRLVAADVYRPAAIDQLETLGRELSIPVYADRTTQDVVKIARAGVAEALHERDRVVIIDTAGRLQIDEAMMQELSRLKDALRPTEILLVADGMTGQDAVKIAQGFDKVLDITGVILTKMEGDARGGAALSIYGVTKKPIKYIGVGEKPDALEEFHPERMAGRILQMGDIVTLVEKAQASFDEAEAKRLEKKVRKEGMDLNDFLNSMRQIQKMGPLEGILKMLPGVNTKALKQMKADPRRMKHVEAIVLSMTPEERKNPGVINGSRRARIAKGSGRPISDVNRLLDQFREMQKMMKKMAGGGRMGMPSMPGMFGGR
;
A
#
# COMPACT_ATOMS: atom_id res chain seq x y z
N MET A 1 -6.29 2.08 5.50
CA MET A 1 -5.81 0.82 6.12
C MET A 1 -5.36 1.10 7.54
N PHE A 2 -5.86 0.37 8.51
CA PHE A 2 -5.56 0.46 9.97
C PHE A 2 -5.87 1.81 10.64
N GLU A 3 -6.69 2.69 10.09
CA GLU A 3 -6.85 4.06 10.60
C GLU A 3 -7.42 4.10 12.01
N ASP A 4 -8.53 3.37 12.26
CA ASP A 4 -9.16 3.33 13.58
C ASP A 4 -8.25 2.67 14.63
N LEU A 5 -7.59 1.56 14.25
CA LEU A 5 -6.63 0.86 15.10
C LEU A 5 -5.46 1.78 15.46
N SER A 6 -4.87 2.44 14.47
CA SER A 6 -3.72 3.32 14.65
C SER A 6 -4.06 4.54 15.51
N GLU A 7 -5.21 5.19 15.29
CA GLU A 7 -5.65 6.35 16.09
C GLU A 7 -5.83 5.98 17.58
N LYS A 8 -6.45 4.82 17.86
CA LYS A 8 -6.70 4.36 19.21
C LYS A 8 -5.42 3.93 19.94
N LEU A 9 -4.52 3.21 19.24
CA LEU A 9 -3.24 2.82 19.81
C LEU A 9 -2.35 4.03 20.07
N GLU A 10 -2.28 4.99 19.16
CA GLU A 10 -1.50 6.22 19.35
C GLU A 10 -2.00 7.01 20.55
N ALA A 11 -3.32 7.15 20.74
CA ALA A 11 -3.88 7.82 21.90
C ALA A 11 -3.48 7.13 23.22
N THR A 12 -3.37 5.80 23.22
CA THR A 12 -2.92 5.03 24.39
C THR A 12 -1.42 5.24 24.66
N PHE A 13 -0.59 5.14 23.61
CA PHE A 13 0.86 5.29 23.76
C PHE A 13 1.31 6.73 24.00
N ALA A 14 0.60 7.73 23.46
CA ALA A 14 0.89 9.14 23.76
C ALA A 14 0.78 9.46 25.26
N ARG A 15 -0.22 8.88 25.94
CA ARG A 15 -0.37 9.02 27.39
C ARG A 15 0.77 8.36 28.17
N LEU A 16 1.25 7.21 27.72
CA LEU A 16 2.36 6.48 28.34
C LEU A 16 3.71 7.16 28.08
N ARG A 17 3.94 7.69 26.89
CA ARG A 17 5.17 8.43 26.55
C ARG A 17 5.34 9.73 27.33
N GLY A 18 4.24 10.38 27.70
CA GLY A 18 4.25 11.62 28.48
C GLY A 18 4.62 11.44 29.97
N ARG A 19 4.70 10.20 30.48
CA ARG A 19 5.09 9.90 31.83
C ARG A 19 6.60 9.61 31.91
N GLY A 20 7.34 10.37 32.69
CA GLY A 20 8.81 10.23 32.84
C GLY A 20 9.25 8.90 33.43
N VAL A 21 8.43 8.32 34.33
CA VAL A 21 8.62 6.99 34.94
C VAL A 21 7.32 6.20 34.77
N LEU A 22 7.44 4.96 34.32
CA LEU A 22 6.30 4.04 34.21
C LEU A 22 6.36 3.05 35.39
N SER A 23 5.30 2.99 36.20
CA SER A 23 5.12 1.93 37.18
C SER A 23 4.56 0.66 36.51
N GLU A 24 4.68 -0.50 37.16
CA GLU A 24 4.01 -1.73 36.71
C GLU A 24 2.49 -1.56 36.55
N ALA A 25 1.87 -0.74 37.41
CA ALA A 25 0.45 -0.42 37.31
C ALA A 25 0.12 0.35 36.02
N ASP A 26 0.96 1.32 35.62
CA ASP A 26 0.80 2.08 34.38
C ASP A 26 0.94 1.18 33.15
N ILE A 27 1.88 0.25 33.17
CA ILE A 27 2.07 -0.73 32.10
C ILE A 27 0.84 -1.62 31.99
N LYS A 28 0.35 -2.18 33.09
CA LYS A 28 -0.84 -3.02 33.14
C LYS A 28 -2.10 -2.28 32.67
N GLU A 29 -2.26 -1.02 33.06
CA GLU A 29 -3.37 -0.19 32.59
C GLU A 29 -3.29 0.03 31.07
N GLY A 30 -2.12 0.41 30.54
CA GLY A 30 -1.90 0.60 29.12
C GLY A 30 -2.15 -0.67 28.30
N LEU A 31 -1.69 -1.84 28.79
CA LEU A 31 -1.93 -3.12 28.14
C LEU A 31 -3.40 -3.53 28.16
N ARG A 32 -4.18 -3.17 29.18
CA ARG A 32 -5.64 -3.36 29.18
C ARG A 32 -6.31 -2.55 28.08
N GLU A 33 -5.87 -1.31 27.86
CA GLU A 33 -6.38 -0.47 26.77
C GLU A 33 -5.98 -1.03 25.39
N VAL A 34 -4.72 -1.44 25.21
CA VAL A 34 -4.26 -2.10 23.98
C VAL A 34 -5.10 -3.36 23.69
N ARG A 35 -5.39 -4.17 24.72
CA ARG A 35 -6.29 -5.33 24.58
C ARG A 35 -7.65 -4.94 24.03
N ARG A 36 -8.28 -3.91 24.61
CA ARG A 36 -9.58 -3.43 24.18
C ARG A 36 -9.53 -2.98 22.72
N VAL A 37 -8.52 -2.20 22.36
CA VAL A 37 -8.35 -1.67 21.02
C VAL A 37 -8.17 -2.80 19.98
N LEU A 38 -7.36 -3.83 20.28
CA LEU A 38 -7.15 -4.97 19.38
C LEU A 38 -8.44 -5.79 19.21
N LEU A 39 -9.22 -6.00 20.27
CA LEU A 39 -10.49 -6.70 20.19
C LEU A 39 -11.56 -5.89 19.43
N GLU A 40 -11.63 -4.58 19.62
CA GLU A 40 -12.48 -3.67 18.84
C GLU A 40 -12.09 -3.65 17.35
N ALA A 41 -10.82 -3.87 17.06
CA ALA A 41 -10.31 -4.02 15.70
C ALA A 41 -10.55 -5.42 15.09
N ASP A 42 -11.31 -6.25 15.76
CA ASP A 42 -11.63 -7.62 15.33
C ASP A 42 -10.40 -8.54 15.22
N VAL A 43 -9.39 -8.34 16.08
CA VAL A 43 -8.24 -9.26 16.18
C VAL A 43 -8.65 -10.51 16.96
N ASN A 44 -8.14 -11.66 16.58
CA ASN A 44 -8.42 -12.94 17.24
C ASN A 44 -8.09 -12.89 18.74
N PHE A 45 -9.03 -13.34 19.58
CA PHE A 45 -8.94 -13.27 21.03
C PHE A 45 -7.70 -13.98 21.60
N GLN A 46 -7.44 -15.21 21.13
CA GLN A 46 -6.30 -16.01 21.60
C GLN A 46 -4.96 -15.32 21.24
N LEU A 47 -4.83 -14.83 20.02
CA LEU A 47 -3.63 -14.10 19.58
C LEU A 47 -3.45 -12.79 20.36
N THR A 48 -4.53 -12.07 20.63
CA THR A 48 -4.49 -10.85 21.46
C THR A 48 -3.95 -11.16 22.85
N ARG A 49 -4.40 -12.25 23.48
CA ARG A 49 -3.92 -12.69 24.78
C ARG A 49 -2.44 -13.03 24.77
N GLU A 50 -2.01 -13.87 23.83
CA GLU A 50 -0.61 -14.27 23.68
C GLU A 50 0.31 -13.07 23.41
N PHE A 51 -0.13 -12.14 22.58
CA PHE A 51 0.58 -10.89 22.33
C PHE A 51 0.80 -10.08 23.61
N LEU A 52 -0.25 -9.87 24.41
CA LEU A 52 -0.16 -9.10 25.66
C LEU A 52 0.74 -9.78 26.69
N GLU A 53 0.65 -11.10 26.83
CA GLU A 53 1.51 -11.88 27.72
C GLU A 53 3.00 -11.72 27.33
N ARG A 54 3.32 -11.75 26.02
CA ARG A 54 4.69 -11.53 25.54
C ARG A 54 5.17 -10.10 25.78
N VAL A 55 4.31 -9.10 25.49
CA VAL A 55 4.63 -7.68 25.76
C VAL A 55 4.85 -7.44 27.24
N GLU A 56 3.98 -7.93 28.13
CA GLU A 56 4.09 -7.79 29.58
C GLU A 56 5.39 -8.41 30.10
N LYS A 57 5.72 -9.64 29.67
CA LYS A 57 6.97 -10.34 30.05
C LYS A 57 8.21 -9.56 29.63
N LYS A 58 8.23 -8.99 28.42
CA LYS A 58 9.37 -8.18 27.94
C LYS A 58 9.44 -6.84 28.64
N ALA A 59 8.29 -6.21 28.93
CA ALA A 59 8.23 -4.91 29.59
C ALA A 59 8.65 -4.96 31.06
N THR A 60 8.32 -6.02 31.80
CA THR A 60 8.73 -6.21 33.22
C THR A 60 10.21 -6.52 33.39
N GLY A 61 10.92 -6.96 32.34
CA GLY A 61 12.38 -7.21 32.35
C GLY A 61 13.25 -6.00 32.00
N VAL A 62 12.66 -4.86 31.64
CA VAL A 62 13.38 -3.70 31.13
C VAL A 62 13.89 -2.85 32.30
N ASN A 63 15.17 -2.97 32.66
CA ASN A 63 15.87 -1.97 33.44
C ASN A 63 16.01 -0.69 32.61
N ALA A 64 15.68 0.46 33.19
CA ALA A 64 15.76 1.76 32.52
C ALA A 64 17.19 2.00 32.00
N LEU A 65 17.41 1.74 30.69
CA LEU A 65 18.60 2.20 30.01
C LEU A 65 18.59 3.72 30.03
N SER A 66 19.63 4.34 30.54
CA SER A 66 19.74 5.76 30.88
C SER A 66 19.46 6.74 29.73
N THR A 67 19.34 6.26 28.49
CA THR A 67 19.20 7.09 27.27
C THR A 67 17.82 7.04 26.62
N VAL A 68 16.94 6.10 26.98
CA VAL A 68 15.62 5.91 26.36
C VAL A 68 14.54 5.86 27.41
N SER A 69 13.47 6.65 27.26
CA SER A 69 12.37 6.67 28.23
C SER A 69 11.64 5.31 28.28
N PRO A 70 11.13 4.89 29.46
CA PRO A 70 10.38 3.63 29.59
C PRO A 70 9.20 3.53 28.62
N GLY A 71 8.51 4.63 28.35
CA GLY A 71 7.43 4.68 27.36
C GLY A 71 7.89 4.40 25.93
N GLN A 72 9.08 4.89 25.53
CA GLN A 72 9.66 4.58 24.22
C GLN A 72 10.09 3.11 24.10
N GLN A 73 10.60 2.54 25.19
CA GLN A 73 10.96 1.12 25.24
C GLN A 73 9.72 0.23 25.13
N LEU A 74 8.62 0.59 25.78
CA LEU A 74 7.35 -0.13 25.66
C LEU A 74 6.82 -0.08 24.21
N VAL A 75 6.85 1.09 23.55
CA VAL A 75 6.44 1.22 22.15
C VAL A 75 7.30 0.35 21.23
N LYS A 76 8.62 0.27 21.48
CA LYS A 76 9.52 -0.61 20.73
C LYS A 76 9.15 -2.09 20.91
N ILE A 77 8.90 -2.53 22.13
CA ILE A 77 8.48 -3.91 22.43
C ILE A 77 7.16 -4.23 21.71
N VAL A 78 6.19 -3.32 21.78
CA VAL A 78 4.91 -3.49 21.07
C VAL A 78 5.10 -3.56 19.57
N HIS A 79 5.99 -2.74 19.00
CA HIS A 79 6.31 -2.79 17.56
C HIS A 79 6.87 -4.14 17.15
N GLU A 80 7.85 -4.66 17.89
CA GLU A 80 8.47 -5.97 17.62
C GLU A 80 7.44 -7.11 17.72
N GLU A 81 6.57 -7.09 18.74
CA GLU A 81 5.54 -8.11 18.92
C GLU A 81 4.42 -8.02 17.88
N LEU A 82 4.06 -6.80 17.42
CA LEU A 82 3.13 -6.62 16.30
C LEU A 82 3.73 -7.14 15.00
N ALA A 83 5.01 -6.88 14.74
CA ALA A 83 5.69 -7.41 13.57
C ALA A 83 5.72 -8.94 13.59
N ALA A 84 6.02 -9.55 14.74
CA ALA A 84 5.99 -11.00 14.92
C ALA A 84 4.58 -11.58 14.71
N MET A 85 3.53 -10.88 15.16
CA MET A 85 2.14 -11.29 14.94
C MET A 85 1.74 -11.22 13.46
N LEU A 86 2.29 -10.28 12.71
CA LEU A 86 2.06 -10.09 11.27
C LEU A 86 2.87 -11.05 10.39
N GLY A 87 3.93 -11.70 10.92
CA GLY A 87 4.73 -12.66 10.14
C GLY A 87 6.25 -12.51 10.23
N GLU A 88 6.76 -11.79 11.20
CA GLU A 88 8.18 -11.56 11.49
C GLU A 88 8.95 -10.90 10.33
N ARG A 89 9.01 -11.54 9.17
CA ARG A 89 9.72 -11.04 7.98
C ARG A 89 8.89 -11.14 6.71
N ARG A 90 9.28 -10.36 5.71
CA ARG A 90 8.71 -10.45 4.37
C ARG A 90 8.99 -11.82 3.75
N GLU A 91 7.94 -12.42 3.19
CA GLU A 91 8.06 -13.59 2.32
C GLU A 91 7.49 -13.27 0.92
N GLY A 92 8.38 -13.26 -0.08
CA GLY A 92 7.99 -13.10 -1.48
C GLY A 92 7.42 -14.38 -2.10
N ILE A 93 7.08 -14.31 -3.39
CA ILE A 93 6.71 -15.50 -4.17
C ILE A 93 7.94 -16.38 -4.36
N LYS A 94 7.78 -17.67 -4.06
CA LYS A 94 8.78 -18.68 -4.36
C LYS A 94 8.62 -19.08 -5.83
N LEU A 95 9.70 -19.02 -6.56
CA LEU A 95 9.73 -19.46 -7.96
C LEU A 95 10.58 -20.72 -8.09
N SER A 96 10.14 -21.58 -9.00
CA SER A 96 10.90 -22.78 -9.37
C SER A 96 12.20 -22.41 -10.08
N THR A 97 13.23 -23.21 -9.85
CA THR A 97 14.47 -23.13 -10.62
C THR A 97 14.27 -23.56 -12.08
N VAL A 98 13.28 -24.41 -12.33
CA VAL A 98 12.89 -24.87 -13.68
C VAL A 98 11.57 -24.19 -14.05
N PRO A 99 11.56 -23.28 -15.05
CA PRO A 99 10.32 -22.66 -15.53
C PRO A 99 9.42 -23.65 -16.28
N PRO A 100 8.12 -23.33 -16.35
CA PRO A 100 7.43 -22.23 -15.68
C PRO A 100 7.11 -22.52 -14.21
N SER A 101 7.21 -21.50 -13.35
CA SER A 101 6.63 -21.56 -12.01
C SER A 101 5.13 -21.45 -12.09
N VAL A 102 4.39 -22.41 -11.54
CA VAL A 102 2.93 -22.40 -11.53
C VAL A 102 2.43 -21.79 -10.23
N VAL A 103 1.66 -20.71 -10.34
CA VAL A 103 1.00 -20.01 -9.22
C VAL A 103 -0.50 -20.21 -9.34
N MET A 104 -1.12 -20.83 -8.36
CA MET A 104 -2.55 -21.09 -8.33
C MET A 104 -3.24 -20.08 -7.41
N MET A 105 -4.17 -19.27 -7.96
CA MET A 105 -4.94 -18.28 -7.21
C MET A 105 -6.23 -18.94 -6.72
N VAL A 106 -6.44 -18.99 -5.42
CA VAL A 106 -7.63 -19.60 -4.80
C VAL A 106 -8.36 -18.62 -3.89
N GLY A 107 -9.63 -18.83 -3.60
CA GLY A 107 -10.41 -17.99 -2.69
C GLY A 107 -11.89 -17.92 -3.08
N LEU A 108 -12.70 -17.25 -2.25
CA LEU A 108 -14.13 -17.13 -2.48
C LEU A 108 -14.47 -16.17 -3.63
N GLN A 109 -15.72 -16.24 -4.09
CA GLN A 109 -16.26 -15.29 -5.07
C GLN A 109 -16.21 -13.87 -4.51
N GLY A 110 -15.83 -12.91 -5.35
CA GLY A 110 -15.74 -11.49 -4.95
C GLY A 110 -14.51 -11.11 -4.12
N SER A 111 -13.63 -12.07 -3.78
CA SER A 111 -12.36 -11.77 -3.08
C SER A 111 -11.33 -11.02 -3.95
N GLY A 112 -11.55 -10.90 -5.25
CA GLY A 112 -10.67 -10.18 -6.16
C GLY A 112 -9.59 -11.03 -6.83
N LYS A 113 -9.76 -12.36 -6.98
CA LYS A 113 -8.77 -13.26 -7.60
C LYS A 113 -8.33 -12.80 -8.98
N THR A 114 -9.27 -12.64 -9.92
CA THR A 114 -9.00 -12.26 -11.31
C THR A 114 -8.21 -10.96 -11.41
N THR A 115 -8.66 -9.93 -10.68
CA THR A 115 -7.96 -8.64 -10.62
C THR A 115 -6.57 -8.78 -9.99
N THR A 116 -6.43 -9.58 -8.94
CA THR A 116 -5.16 -9.82 -8.25
C THR A 116 -4.20 -10.62 -9.12
N ALA A 117 -4.69 -11.62 -9.87
CA ALA A 117 -3.88 -12.38 -10.83
C ALA A 117 -3.26 -11.43 -11.89
N ALA A 118 -4.06 -10.54 -12.46
CA ALA A 118 -3.58 -9.55 -13.42
C ALA A 118 -2.57 -8.56 -12.82
N LYS A 119 -2.81 -8.05 -11.59
CA LYS A 119 -1.89 -7.16 -10.87
C LYS A 119 -0.56 -7.85 -10.58
N LEU A 120 -0.61 -9.10 -10.13
CA LEU A 120 0.57 -9.90 -9.83
C LEU A 120 1.37 -10.18 -11.11
N ALA A 121 0.71 -10.54 -12.20
CA ALA A 121 1.34 -10.76 -13.49
C ALA A 121 2.05 -9.49 -13.99
N ARG A 122 1.40 -8.32 -13.86
CA ARG A 122 2.01 -7.02 -14.19
C ARG A 122 3.26 -6.75 -13.35
N LYS A 123 3.20 -7.01 -12.05
CA LYS A 123 4.34 -6.82 -11.15
C LYS A 123 5.51 -7.71 -11.53
N LEU A 124 5.27 -9.01 -11.76
CA LEU A 124 6.29 -9.96 -12.19
C LEU A 124 6.91 -9.60 -13.55
N LYS A 125 6.08 -9.13 -14.49
CA LYS A 125 6.55 -8.61 -15.78
C LYS A 125 7.47 -7.40 -15.62
N ALA A 126 7.12 -6.46 -14.72
CA ALA A 126 7.96 -5.30 -14.41
C ALA A 126 9.30 -5.71 -13.76
N GLU A 127 9.36 -6.85 -13.09
CA GLU A 127 10.59 -7.47 -12.55
C GLU A 127 11.38 -8.28 -13.62
N GLY A 128 10.99 -8.19 -14.90
CA GLY A 128 11.66 -8.89 -16.01
C GLY A 128 11.29 -10.37 -16.13
N ARG A 129 10.15 -10.81 -15.56
CA ARG A 129 9.69 -12.20 -15.62
C ARG A 129 8.52 -12.32 -16.59
N SER A 130 8.73 -13.01 -17.71
CA SER A 130 7.63 -13.33 -18.64
C SER A 130 6.55 -14.12 -17.90
N THR A 131 5.31 -13.68 -18.02
CA THR A 131 4.19 -14.21 -17.23
C THR A 131 2.99 -14.40 -18.15
N ARG A 132 2.31 -15.55 -18.01
CA ARG A 132 1.06 -15.90 -18.68
C ARG A 132 -0.05 -16.07 -17.64
N LEU A 133 -1.25 -15.64 -17.98
CA LEU A 133 -2.47 -15.90 -17.24
C LEU A 133 -3.21 -17.08 -17.85
N VAL A 134 -3.87 -17.87 -17.03
CA VAL A 134 -4.75 -18.98 -17.47
C VAL A 134 -6.13 -18.78 -16.87
N ALA A 135 -7.16 -18.68 -17.73
CA ALA A 135 -8.54 -18.51 -17.32
C ALA A 135 -9.17 -19.87 -16.97
N ALA A 136 -9.16 -20.22 -15.69
CA ALA A 136 -9.70 -21.46 -15.19
C ALA A 136 -11.02 -21.29 -14.40
N ASP A 137 -11.65 -20.09 -14.41
CA ASP A 137 -13.04 -19.87 -13.94
C ASP A 137 -14.03 -20.15 -15.08
N VAL A 138 -14.27 -21.42 -15.33
CA VAL A 138 -15.13 -21.88 -16.44
C VAL A 138 -16.63 -21.71 -16.17
N TYR A 139 -17.01 -21.45 -14.91
CA TYR A 139 -18.42 -21.32 -14.52
C TYR A 139 -18.99 -19.92 -14.79
N ARG A 140 -18.11 -18.95 -15.04
CA ARG A 140 -18.48 -17.55 -15.28
C ARG A 140 -17.82 -17.03 -16.57
N PRO A 141 -18.53 -17.08 -17.70
CA PRO A 141 -17.98 -16.55 -18.97
C PRO A 141 -17.45 -15.12 -18.86
N ALA A 142 -18.14 -14.27 -18.11
CA ALA A 142 -17.70 -12.89 -17.86
C ALA A 142 -16.35 -12.81 -17.12
N ALA A 143 -15.95 -13.81 -16.32
CA ALA A 143 -14.64 -13.83 -15.67
C ALA A 143 -13.51 -14.08 -16.68
N ILE A 144 -13.75 -14.94 -17.67
CA ILE A 144 -12.81 -15.19 -18.76
C ILE A 144 -12.63 -13.90 -19.58
N ASP A 145 -13.74 -13.25 -19.99
CA ASP A 145 -13.70 -11.97 -20.72
C ASP A 145 -12.97 -10.87 -19.94
N GLN A 146 -13.19 -10.83 -18.64
CA GLN A 146 -12.50 -9.90 -17.74
C GLN A 146 -10.99 -10.15 -17.73
N LEU A 147 -10.56 -11.40 -17.58
CA LEU A 147 -9.14 -11.74 -17.54
C LEU A 147 -8.46 -11.45 -18.88
N GLU A 148 -9.11 -11.77 -20.01
CA GLU A 148 -8.62 -11.45 -21.36
C GLU A 148 -8.50 -9.94 -21.58
N THR A 149 -9.47 -9.15 -21.10
CA THR A 149 -9.42 -7.69 -21.19
C THR A 149 -8.27 -7.12 -20.37
N LEU A 150 -8.11 -7.56 -19.12
CA LEU A 150 -6.99 -7.16 -18.27
C LEU A 150 -5.64 -7.59 -18.88
N GLY A 151 -5.56 -8.80 -19.44
CA GLY A 151 -4.36 -9.28 -20.11
C GLY A 151 -3.97 -8.40 -21.30
N ARG A 152 -4.95 -8.00 -22.11
CA ARG A 152 -4.75 -7.11 -23.26
C ARG A 152 -4.29 -5.72 -22.84
N GLU A 153 -4.93 -5.11 -21.83
CA GLU A 153 -4.57 -3.80 -21.29
C GLU A 153 -3.14 -3.78 -20.73
N LEU A 154 -2.73 -4.87 -20.08
CA LEU A 154 -1.42 -5.00 -19.46
C LEU A 154 -0.36 -5.61 -20.40
N SER A 155 -0.76 -5.98 -21.62
CA SER A 155 0.09 -6.71 -22.58
C SER A 155 0.66 -7.99 -21.96
N ILE A 156 -0.20 -8.79 -21.32
CA ILE A 156 0.11 -10.08 -20.70
C ILE A 156 -0.69 -11.15 -21.46
N PRO A 157 -0.05 -12.22 -21.98
CA PRO A 157 -0.75 -13.28 -22.68
C PRO A 157 -1.71 -14.03 -21.75
N VAL A 158 -2.89 -14.36 -22.26
CA VAL A 158 -3.91 -15.11 -21.55
C VAL A 158 -4.25 -16.36 -22.34
N TYR A 159 -4.18 -17.51 -21.68
CA TYR A 159 -4.72 -18.76 -22.22
C TYR A 159 -6.16 -18.96 -21.74
N ALA A 160 -7.07 -19.20 -22.65
CA ALA A 160 -8.46 -19.52 -22.37
C ALA A 160 -8.96 -20.57 -23.35
N ASP A 161 -9.70 -21.57 -22.87
CA ASP A 161 -10.40 -22.56 -23.70
C ASP A 161 -11.87 -22.58 -23.33
N ARG A 162 -12.73 -22.18 -24.26
CA ARG A 162 -14.19 -22.09 -24.07
C ARG A 162 -14.93 -23.36 -24.55
N THR A 163 -14.18 -24.33 -25.09
CA THR A 163 -14.74 -25.55 -25.68
C THR A 163 -14.96 -26.65 -24.65
N THR A 164 -14.37 -26.51 -23.48
CA THR A 164 -14.43 -27.48 -22.38
C THR A 164 -14.66 -26.81 -21.03
N GLN A 165 -15.28 -27.54 -20.11
CA GLN A 165 -15.39 -27.16 -18.69
C GLN A 165 -14.42 -27.94 -17.78
N ASP A 166 -13.53 -28.74 -18.34
CA ASP A 166 -12.53 -29.46 -17.59
C ASP A 166 -11.38 -28.50 -17.19
N VAL A 167 -11.46 -28.01 -15.97
CA VAL A 167 -10.50 -27.06 -15.39
C VAL A 167 -9.07 -27.61 -15.41
N VAL A 168 -8.89 -28.91 -15.16
CA VAL A 168 -7.57 -29.55 -15.17
C VAL A 168 -6.98 -29.58 -16.57
N LYS A 169 -7.81 -29.90 -17.58
CA LYS A 169 -7.40 -29.90 -18.99
C LYS A 169 -6.97 -28.50 -19.44
N ILE A 170 -7.77 -27.48 -19.11
CA ILE A 170 -7.46 -26.07 -19.45
C ILE A 170 -6.15 -25.64 -18.81
N ALA A 171 -5.99 -25.89 -17.50
CA ALA A 171 -4.82 -25.48 -16.77
C ALA A 171 -3.54 -26.17 -17.29
N ARG A 172 -3.59 -27.48 -17.57
CA ARG A 172 -2.46 -28.20 -18.18
C ARG A 172 -2.08 -27.68 -19.56
N ALA A 173 -3.08 -27.39 -20.40
CA ALA A 173 -2.85 -26.83 -21.72
C ALA A 173 -2.22 -25.41 -21.63
N GLY A 174 -2.69 -24.56 -20.71
CA GLY A 174 -2.11 -23.26 -20.47
C GLY A 174 -0.66 -23.32 -19.94
N VAL A 175 -0.34 -24.30 -19.10
CA VAL A 175 1.04 -24.55 -18.63
C VAL A 175 1.91 -25.08 -19.79
N ALA A 176 1.39 -25.95 -20.64
CA ALA A 176 2.12 -26.46 -21.80
C ALA A 176 2.41 -25.36 -22.82
N GLU A 177 1.44 -24.46 -23.08
CA GLU A 177 1.65 -23.31 -23.93
C GLU A 177 2.69 -22.34 -23.34
N ALA A 178 2.66 -22.10 -22.04
CA ALA A 178 3.67 -21.28 -21.37
C ALA A 178 5.07 -21.86 -21.47
N LEU A 179 5.20 -23.18 -21.39
CA LEU A 179 6.46 -23.88 -21.58
C LEU A 179 6.98 -23.71 -23.03
N HIS A 180 6.10 -23.85 -24.01
CA HIS A 180 6.41 -23.65 -25.44
C HIS A 180 6.90 -22.22 -25.71
N GLU A 181 6.19 -21.22 -25.17
CA GLU A 181 6.48 -19.80 -25.31
C GLU A 181 7.63 -19.32 -24.36
N ARG A 182 8.19 -20.22 -23.56
CA ARG A 182 9.28 -19.95 -22.60
C ARG A 182 8.90 -18.91 -21.53
N ASP A 183 7.64 -18.89 -21.14
CA ASP A 183 7.20 -18.06 -20.01
C ASP A 183 7.84 -18.57 -18.70
N ARG A 184 8.20 -17.63 -17.83
CA ARG A 184 8.82 -17.97 -16.55
C ARG A 184 7.81 -18.26 -15.45
N VAL A 185 6.63 -17.66 -15.54
CA VAL A 185 5.56 -17.80 -14.55
C VAL A 185 4.22 -18.00 -15.24
N VAL A 186 3.43 -18.90 -14.70
CA VAL A 186 2.02 -19.11 -15.10
C VAL A 186 1.14 -18.87 -13.88
N ILE A 187 0.15 -18.00 -14.01
CA ILE A 187 -0.83 -17.73 -12.96
C ILE A 187 -2.16 -18.29 -13.38
N ILE A 188 -2.69 -19.24 -12.61
CA ILE A 188 -3.97 -19.89 -12.83
C ILE A 188 -5.04 -19.14 -12.03
N ASP A 189 -5.96 -18.46 -12.71
CA ASP A 189 -7.13 -17.81 -12.09
C ASP A 189 -8.26 -18.83 -11.97
N THR A 190 -8.48 -19.35 -10.76
CA THR A 190 -9.49 -20.39 -10.51
C THR A 190 -10.87 -19.81 -10.19
N ALA A 191 -11.90 -20.60 -10.37
CA ALA A 191 -13.26 -20.27 -9.94
C ALA A 191 -13.31 -19.99 -8.43
N GLY A 192 -14.27 -19.17 -8.02
CA GLY A 192 -14.64 -18.97 -6.63
C GLY A 192 -16.14 -19.22 -6.43
N ARG A 193 -16.50 -19.78 -5.30
CA ARG A 193 -17.89 -19.91 -4.85
C ARG A 193 -18.17 -18.95 -3.70
N LEU A 194 -19.45 -18.76 -3.36
CA LEU A 194 -19.87 -17.85 -2.29
C LEU A 194 -19.39 -18.31 -0.90
N GLN A 195 -19.22 -19.61 -0.74
CA GLN A 195 -18.74 -20.24 0.48
C GLN A 195 -17.88 -21.46 0.17
N ILE A 196 -17.12 -21.90 1.15
CA ILE A 196 -16.34 -23.14 1.04
C ILE A 196 -17.31 -24.31 1.01
N ASP A 197 -17.30 -25.07 -0.08
CA ASP A 197 -18.03 -26.30 -0.22
C ASP A 197 -17.14 -27.47 -0.67
N GLU A 198 -17.57 -28.67 -0.48
CA GLU A 198 -16.82 -29.90 -0.77
C GLU A 198 -16.45 -30.01 -2.27
N ALA A 199 -17.38 -29.67 -3.16
CA ALA A 199 -17.18 -29.80 -4.60
C ALA A 199 -16.08 -28.85 -5.09
N MET A 200 -16.06 -27.59 -4.59
CA MET A 200 -14.99 -26.64 -4.89
C MET A 200 -13.64 -27.14 -4.37
N MET A 201 -13.59 -27.64 -3.14
CA MET A 201 -12.35 -28.11 -2.54
C MET A 201 -11.80 -29.34 -3.24
N GLN A 202 -12.66 -30.26 -3.68
CA GLN A 202 -12.26 -31.41 -4.50
C GLN A 202 -11.72 -30.99 -5.88
N GLU A 203 -12.32 -30.00 -6.52
CA GLU A 203 -11.86 -29.47 -7.80
C GLU A 203 -10.47 -28.84 -7.66
N LEU A 204 -10.29 -27.95 -6.65
CA LEU A 204 -9.01 -27.31 -6.37
C LEU A 204 -7.92 -28.33 -5.97
N SER A 205 -8.29 -29.39 -5.24
CA SER A 205 -7.37 -30.48 -4.89
C SER A 205 -6.91 -31.24 -6.13
N ARG A 206 -7.84 -31.60 -7.03
CA ARG A 206 -7.50 -32.24 -8.32
C ARG A 206 -6.57 -31.35 -9.17
N LEU A 207 -6.84 -30.05 -9.17
CA LEU A 207 -6.01 -29.07 -9.89
C LEU A 207 -4.60 -28.99 -9.29
N LYS A 208 -4.50 -28.93 -7.94
CA LYS A 208 -3.22 -28.97 -7.21
C LYS A 208 -2.41 -30.23 -7.57
N ASP A 209 -3.04 -31.41 -7.51
CA ASP A 209 -2.38 -32.68 -7.79
C ASP A 209 -1.90 -32.78 -9.25
N ALA A 210 -2.71 -32.25 -10.16
CA ALA A 210 -2.42 -32.28 -11.61
C ALA A 210 -1.27 -31.32 -12.03
N LEU A 211 -1.17 -30.16 -11.38
CA LEU A 211 -0.22 -29.10 -11.74
C LEU A 211 1.01 -29.05 -10.83
N ARG A 212 0.93 -29.54 -9.62
CA ARG A 212 1.95 -29.42 -8.57
C ARG A 212 2.45 -27.98 -8.47
N PRO A 213 1.59 -27.01 -8.17
CA PRO A 213 1.95 -25.60 -8.23
C PRO A 213 3.10 -25.29 -7.26
N THR A 214 3.97 -24.38 -7.66
CA THR A 214 5.04 -23.84 -6.82
C THR A 214 4.45 -22.96 -5.69
N GLU A 215 3.35 -22.29 -5.98
CA GLU A 215 2.62 -21.44 -5.04
C GLU A 215 1.12 -21.66 -5.15
N ILE A 216 0.47 -21.74 -4.01
CA ILE A 216 -1.00 -21.69 -3.87
C ILE A 216 -1.31 -20.46 -3.04
N LEU A 217 -1.82 -19.42 -3.68
CA LEU A 217 -2.06 -18.12 -3.04
C LEU A 217 -3.55 -17.94 -2.77
N LEU A 218 -3.90 -17.87 -1.50
CA LEU A 218 -5.27 -17.51 -1.11
C LEU A 218 -5.47 -16.01 -1.28
N VAL A 219 -6.46 -15.62 -2.06
CA VAL A 219 -6.93 -14.24 -2.17
C VAL A 219 -8.13 -14.07 -1.27
N ALA A 220 -7.98 -13.28 -0.21
CA ALA A 220 -9.01 -13.02 0.79
C ALA A 220 -9.33 -11.53 0.88
N ASP A 221 -10.61 -11.22 1.12
CA ASP A 221 -11.08 -9.86 1.33
C ASP A 221 -10.73 -9.42 2.77
N GLY A 222 -9.85 -8.43 2.92
CA GLY A 222 -9.41 -7.92 4.22
C GLY A 222 -10.54 -7.26 5.04
N MET A 223 -11.59 -6.77 4.38
CA MET A 223 -12.72 -6.14 5.05
C MET A 223 -13.62 -7.13 5.81
N THR A 224 -13.51 -8.43 5.53
CA THR A 224 -14.35 -9.46 6.19
C THR A 224 -13.87 -9.88 7.59
N GLY A 225 -12.78 -9.26 8.09
CA GLY A 225 -12.31 -9.46 9.46
C GLY A 225 -12.01 -10.92 9.79
N GLN A 226 -12.59 -11.45 10.86
CA GLN A 226 -12.36 -12.84 11.29
C GLN A 226 -12.88 -13.91 10.32
N ASP A 227 -13.80 -13.56 9.43
CA ASP A 227 -14.23 -14.53 8.41
C ASP A 227 -13.13 -14.78 7.37
N ALA A 228 -12.28 -13.78 7.06
CA ALA A 228 -11.09 -14.03 6.25
C ALA A 228 -10.14 -15.04 6.91
N VAL A 229 -10.03 -15.04 8.23
CA VAL A 229 -9.19 -15.98 8.99
C VAL A 229 -9.76 -17.39 8.92
N LYS A 230 -11.10 -17.56 9.10
CA LYS A 230 -11.77 -18.87 8.96
C LYS A 230 -11.65 -19.43 7.54
N ILE A 231 -11.80 -18.55 6.53
CA ILE A 231 -11.61 -18.90 5.14
C ILE A 231 -10.18 -19.40 4.91
N ALA A 232 -9.18 -18.67 5.43
CA ALA A 232 -7.78 -19.04 5.30
C ALA A 232 -7.50 -20.43 5.93
N GLN A 233 -8.03 -20.70 7.12
CA GLN A 233 -7.95 -22.02 7.76
C GLN A 233 -8.61 -23.13 6.92
N GLY A 234 -9.78 -22.86 6.36
CA GLY A 234 -10.50 -23.82 5.53
C GLY A 234 -9.73 -24.21 4.27
N PHE A 235 -9.19 -23.23 3.56
CA PHE A 235 -8.36 -23.48 2.38
C PHE A 235 -7.03 -24.15 2.75
N ASP A 236 -6.39 -23.71 3.83
CA ASP A 236 -5.10 -24.27 4.27
C ASP A 236 -5.20 -25.74 4.62
N LYS A 237 -6.25 -26.14 5.34
CA LYS A 237 -6.48 -27.54 5.74
C LYS A 237 -6.50 -28.52 4.57
N VAL A 238 -7.00 -28.10 3.41
CA VAL A 238 -7.16 -28.97 2.23
C VAL A 238 -6.04 -28.78 1.22
N LEU A 239 -5.65 -27.52 0.99
CA LEU A 239 -4.73 -27.20 -0.10
C LEU A 239 -3.29 -26.98 0.37
N ASP A 240 -3.04 -26.81 1.67
CA ASP A 240 -1.74 -26.40 2.20
C ASP A 240 -1.23 -25.15 1.46
N ILE A 241 -1.97 -24.04 1.61
CA ILE A 241 -1.67 -22.79 0.93
C ILE A 241 -0.27 -22.31 1.28
N THR A 242 0.42 -21.68 0.34
CA THR A 242 1.80 -21.19 0.53
C THR A 242 1.86 -19.73 0.96
N GLY A 243 0.76 -19.01 0.89
CA GLY A 243 0.65 -17.62 1.32
C GLY A 243 -0.73 -17.04 1.04
N VAL A 244 -0.91 -15.82 1.54
CA VAL A 244 -2.18 -15.07 1.46
C VAL A 244 -1.94 -13.74 0.77
N ILE A 245 -2.91 -13.31 -0.03
CA ILE A 245 -3.01 -11.95 -0.56
C ILE A 245 -4.29 -11.34 0.01
N LEU A 246 -4.16 -10.25 0.75
CA LEU A 246 -5.30 -9.49 1.26
C LEU A 246 -5.69 -8.40 0.29
N THR A 247 -6.95 -8.39 -0.13
CA THR A 247 -7.50 -7.37 -1.02
C THR A 247 -8.35 -6.36 -0.27
N LYS A 248 -8.67 -5.24 -0.91
CA LYS A 248 -9.55 -4.16 -0.42
C LYS A 248 -9.07 -3.54 0.91
N MET A 249 -7.76 -3.58 1.13
CA MET A 249 -7.16 -3.04 2.35
C MET A 249 -7.30 -1.51 2.46
N GLU A 250 -7.58 -0.81 1.36
CA GLU A 250 -7.91 0.61 1.37
C GLU A 250 -9.20 0.92 2.14
N GLY A 251 -10.16 0.00 2.17
CA GLY A 251 -11.41 0.11 2.92
C GLY A 251 -11.34 -0.45 4.34
N ASP A 252 -10.26 -1.17 4.69
CA ASP A 252 -10.11 -1.77 6.02
C ASP A 252 -9.48 -0.78 7.01
N ALA A 253 -10.32 -0.20 7.86
CA ALA A 253 -9.87 0.68 8.95
C ALA A 253 -9.44 -0.08 10.21
N ARG A 254 -9.89 -1.32 10.39
CA ARG A 254 -9.67 -2.14 11.60
C ARG A 254 -8.41 -3.01 11.53
N GLY A 255 -8.19 -3.71 10.42
CA GLY A 255 -7.00 -4.53 10.20
C GLY A 255 -6.98 -5.89 10.91
N GLY A 256 -8.08 -6.32 11.49
CA GLY A 256 -8.15 -7.56 12.27
C GLY A 256 -7.78 -8.81 11.50
N ALA A 257 -8.15 -8.90 10.22
CA ALA A 257 -7.74 -10.00 9.34
C ALA A 257 -6.22 -10.08 9.18
N ALA A 258 -5.57 -8.96 8.86
CA ALA A 258 -4.12 -8.91 8.66
C ALA A 258 -3.35 -9.31 9.92
N LEU A 259 -3.80 -8.86 11.10
CA LEU A 259 -3.19 -9.21 12.37
C LEU A 259 -3.43 -10.67 12.80
N SER A 260 -4.47 -11.32 12.28
CA SER A 260 -4.86 -12.66 12.74
C SER A 260 -4.44 -13.79 11.80
N ILE A 261 -4.37 -13.56 10.49
CA ILE A 261 -4.16 -14.62 9.49
C ILE A 261 -2.86 -15.39 9.73
N TYR A 262 -1.73 -14.69 9.85
CA TYR A 262 -0.45 -15.37 10.09
C TYR A 262 -0.42 -16.08 11.44
N GLY A 263 -0.93 -15.43 12.49
CA GLY A 263 -0.96 -16.02 13.82
C GLY A 263 -1.73 -17.34 13.89
N VAL A 264 -2.84 -17.43 13.13
CA VAL A 264 -3.74 -18.58 13.12
C VAL A 264 -3.30 -19.66 12.13
N THR A 265 -2.88 -19.29 10.91
CA THR A 265 -2.57 -20.25 9.83
C THR A 265 -1.07 -20.56 9.73
N LYS A 266 -0.21 -19.71 10.27
CA LYS A 266 1.25 -19.72 10.03
C LYS A 266 1.62 -19.55 8.56
N LYS A 267 0.68 -19.09 7.73
CA LYS A 267 0.92 -18.78 6.31
C LYS A 267 1.17 -17.28 6.13
N PRO A 268 2.25 -16.90 5.43
CA PRO A 268 2.64 -15.49 5.31
C PRO A 268 1.65 -14.73 4.44
N ILE A 269 1.37 -13.48 4.81
CA ILE A 269 0.78 -12.53 3.89
C ILE A 269 1.88 -12.06 2.97
N LYS A 270 1.73 -12.28 1.66
CA LYS A 270 2.75 -11.92 0.65
C LYS A 270 2.51 -10.56 0.02
N TYR A 271 1.24 -10.25 -0.25
CA TYR A 271 0.83 -8.99 -0.87
C TYR A 271 -0.45 -8.46 -0.26
N ILE A 272 -0.65 -7.15 -0.44
CA ILE A 272 -1.89 -6.45 -0.12
C ILE A 272 -2.36 -5.63 -1.31
N GLY A 273 -3.66 -5.71 -1.62
CA GLY A 273 -4.34 -4.83 -2.57
C GLY A 273 -4.78 -3.56 -1.87
N VAL A 274 -4.32 -2.41 -2.35
CA VAL A 274 -4.53 -1.09 -1.75
C VAL A 274 -5.30 -0.14 -2.66
N GLY A 275 -6.08 -0.66 -3.58
CA GLY A 275 -6.89 0.11 -4.53
C GLY A 275 -7.20 -0.67 -5.80
N GLU A 276 -8.01 -0.09 -6.68
CA GLU A 276 -8.47 -0.76 -7.91
C GLU A 276 -7.44 -0.72 -9.06
N LYS A 277 -6.54 0.25 -9.06
CA LYS A 277 -5.57 0.44 -10.16
C LYS A 277 -4.66 -0.78 -10.33
N PRO A 278 -4.16 -1.05 -11.55
CA PRO A 278 -3.27 -2.19 -11.81
C PRO A 278 -1.96 -2.18 -11.02
N ASP A 279 -1.49 -1.02 -10.55
CA ASP A 279 -0.30 -0.85 -9.73
C ASP A 279 -0.56 -0.91 -8.22
N ALA A 280 -1.83 -1.02 -7.80
CA ALA A 280 -2.24 -1.06 -6.41
C ALA A 280 -2.12 -2.48 -5.81
N LEU A 281 -0.94 -3.11 -5.93
CA LEU A 281 -0.56 -4.35 -5.26
C LEU A 281 0.80 -4.14 -4.60
N GLU A 282 0.79 -4.02 -3.28
CA GLU A 282 2.00 -3.79 -2.48
C GLU A 282 2.50 -5.10 -1.86
N GLU A 283 3.81 -5.22 -1.69
CA GLU A 283 4.39 -6.31 -0.91
C GLU A 283 4.09 -6.11 0.57
N PHE A 284 3.83 -7.21 1.25
CA PHE A 284 3.58 -7.16 2.68
C PHE A 284 4.88 -7.24 3.47
N HIS A 285 5.15 -6.20 4.25
CA HIS A 285 6.31 -6.10 5.13
C HIS A 285 5.83 -5.99 6.57
N PRO A 286 5.91 -7.05 7.39
CA PRO A 286 5.42 -7.05 8.77
C PRO A 286 5.91 -5.88 9.62
N GLU A 287 7.22 -5.60 9.60
CA GLU A 287 7.82 -4.49 10.37
C GLU A 287 7.27 -3.12 9.94
N ARG A 288 7.13 -2.88 8.61
CA ARG A 288 6.58 -1.63 8.10
C ARG A 288 5.11 -1.47 8.45
N MET A 289 4.34 -2.58 8.44
CA MET A 289 2.94 -2.58 8.84
C MET A 289 2.79 -2.29 10.33
N ALA A 290 3.61 -2.90 11.18
CA ALA A 290 3.68 -2.57 12.61
C ALA A 290 4.02 -1.09 12.84
N GLY A 291 4.99 -0.54 12.09
CA GLY A 291 5.31 0.88 12.09
C GLY A 291 4.15 1.79 11.69
N ARG A 292 3.39 1.42 10.64
CA ARG A 292 2.19 2.15 10.20
C ARG A 292 1.09 2.12 11.26
N ILE A 293 0.85 0.95 11.88
CA ILE A 293 -0.14 0.79 12.97
C ILE A 293 0.20 1.68 14.17
N LEU A 294 1.47 1.80 14.52
CA LEU A 294 1.94 2.63 15.65
C LEU A 294 2.23 4.09 15.27
N GLN A 295 1.88 4.52 14.07
CA GLN A 295 2.16 5.85 13.53
C GLN A 295 3.64 6.26 13.60
N MET A 296 4.55 5.30 13.60
CA MET A 296 5.99 5.54 13.55
C MET A 296 6.48 5.97 12.16
N GLY A 297 5.57 6.00 11.19
CA GLY A 297 5.86 6.27 9.78
C GLY A 297 6.39 5.05 9.03
N ASP A 298 6.46 5.19 7.71
CA ASP A 298 7.04 4.17 6.82
C ASP A 298 7.98 4.87 5.84
N ILE A 299 9.09 5.36 6.38
CA ILE A 299 10.10 6.09 5.61
C ILE A 299 10.69 5.22 4.50
N VAL A 300 10.83 3.93 4.72
CA VAL A 300 11.41 3.01 3.72
C VAL A 300 10.50 2.90 2.50
N THR A 301 9.20 2.63 2.70
CA THR A 301 8.24 2.63 1.58
C THR A 301 8.15 3.98 0.89
N LEU A 302 8.24 5.09 1.65
CA LEU A 302 8.26 6.43 1.06
C LEU A 302 9.48 6.63 0.14
N VAL A 303 10.66 6.23 0.60
CA VAL A 303 11.91 6.30 -0.19
C VAL A 303 11.83 5.39 -1.42
N GLU A 304 11.34 4.15 -1.29
CA GLU A 304 11.17 3.25 -2.42
C GLU A 304 10.20 3.79 -3.47
N LYS A 305 9.05 4.33 -3.05
CA LYS A 305 8.10 5.01 -3.95
C LYS A 305 8.71 6.24 -4.61
N ALA A 306 9.49 7.00 -3.86
CA ALA A 306 10.23 8.12 -4.43
C ALA A 306 11.23 7.64 -5.48
N GLN A 307 12.08 6.67 -5.17
CA GLN A 307 13.07 6.12 -6.11
C GLN A 307 12.44 5.55 -7.38
N ALA A 308 11.31 4.83 -7.25
CA ALA A 308 10.58 4.30 -8.40
C ALA A 308 9.94 5.39 -9.28
N SER A 309 9.68 6.57 -8.73
CA SER A 309 8.98 7.67 -9.40
C SER A 309 9.91 8.79 -9.88
N PHE A 310 11.14 8.85 -9.35
CA PHE A 310 12.11 9.88 -9.69
C PHE A 310 13.23 9.30 -10.56
N ASP A 311 13.47 9.96 -11.68
CA ASP A 311 14.70 9.78 -12.43
C ASP A 311 15.84 10.47 -11.64
N GLU A 312 16.82 9.67 -11.21
CA GLU A 312 17.95 10.14 -10.38
C GLU A 312 18.77 11.24 -11.10
N ALA A 313 18.85 11.14 -12.42
CA ALA A 313 19.53 12.14 -13.24
C ALA A 313 18.74 13.47 -13.24
N GLU A 314 17.41 13.41 -13.30
CA GLU A 314 16.54 14.58 -13.28
C GLU A 314 16.53 15.24 -11.88
N ALA A 315 16.52 14.43 -10.82
CA ALA A 315 16.63 14.93 -9.43
C ALA A 315 17.94 15.68 -9.17
N LYS A 316 19.10 15.14 -9.57
CA LYS A 316 20.41 15.79 -9.46
C LYS A 316 20.50 17.07 -10.31
N ARG A 317 19.85 17.06 -11.49
CA ARG A 317 19.78 18.27 -12.34
C ARG A 317 18.95 19.37 -11.71
N LEU A 318 17.82 19.01 -11.11
CA LEU A 318 16.91 19.93 -10.41
C LEU A 318 17.61 20.53 -9.17
N GLU A 319 18.31 19.71 -8.37
CA GLU A 319 19.07 20.18 -7.21
C GLU A 319 20.14 21.21 -7.60
N LYS A 320 20.92 20.92 -8.64
CA LYS A 320 21.95 21.87 -9.15
C LYS A 320 21.34 23.17 -9.67
N LYS A 321 20.18 23.08 -10.37
CA LYS A 321 19.47 24.25 -10.91
C LYS A 321 18.91 25.11 -9.78
N VAL A 322 18.24 24.49 -8.79
CA VAL A 322 17.65 25.18 -7.64
C VAL A 322 18.71 25.93 -6.82
N ARG A 323 19.90 25.34 -6.66
CA ARG A 323 21.01 26.00 -5.97
C ARG A 323 21.56 27.21 -6.74
N LYS A 324 21.60 27.18 -8.08
CA LYS A 324 22.24 28.25 -8.91
C LYS A 324 21.24 29.32 -9.33
N GLU A 325 20.07 28.95 -9.80
CA GLU A 325 19.11 29.80 -10.50
C GLU A 325 17.77 29.95 -9.76
N GLY A 326 17.52 29.11 -8.79
CA GLY A 326 16.23 28.99 -8.13
C GLY A 326 15.24 28.10 -8.91
N MET A 327 14.10 27.83 -8.30
CA MET A 327 13.02 27.04 -8.89
C MET A 327 12.10 27.89 -9.75
N ASP A 328 11.80 27.49 -10.99
CA ASP A 328 10.81 28.12 -11.85
C ASP A 328 9.45 27.38 -11.81
N LEU A 329 8.42 27.90 -12.50
CA LEU A 329 7.09 27.28 -12.52
C LEU A 329 7.03 25.99 -13.36
N ASN A 330 7.98 25.75 -14.28
CA ASN A 330 8.08 24.46 -14.97
C ASN A 330 8.62 23.38 -14.00
N ASP A 331 9.65 23.72 -13.21
CA ASP A 331 10.21 22.82 -12.21
C ASP A 331 9.15 22.49 -11.15
N PHE A 332 8.36 23.48 -10.74
CA PHE A 332 7.25 23.29 -9.82
C PHE A 332 6.18 22.35 -10.40
N LEU A 333 5.78 22.53 -11.66
CA LEU A 333 4.81 21.68 -12.34
C LEU A 333 5.33 20.23 -12.47
N ASN A 334 6.59 20.06 -12.85
CA ASN A 334 7.22 18.74 -12.95
C ASN A 334 7.29 18.05 -11.60
N SER A 335 7.69 18.74 -10.55
CA SER A 335 7.71 18.19 -9.18
C SER A 335 6.31 17.77 -8.71
N MET A 336 5.29 18.58 -9.01
CA MET A 336 3.89 18.21 -8.72
C MET A 336 3.45 16.93 -9.46
N ARG A 337 3.79 16.81 -10.74
CA ARG A 337 3.48 15.62 -11.54
C ARG A 337 4.20 14.38 -11.02
N GLN A 338 5.44 14.52 -10.57
CA GLN A 338 6.21 13.42 -9.95
C GLN A 338 5.56 12.97 -8.64
N ILE A 339 5.16 13.91 -7.78
CA ILE A 339 4.42 13.59 -6.54
C ILE A 339 3.12 12.85 -6.85
N GLN A 340 2.38 13.24 -7.91
CA GLN A 340 1.18 12.53 -8.33
C GLN A 340 1.44 11.08 -8.78
N LYS A 341 2.59 10.83 -9.41
CA LYS A 341 2.99 9.46 -9.80
C LYS A 341 3.28 8.56 -8.59
N MET A 342 3.71 9.13 -7.46
CA MET A 342 3.91 8.38 -6.21
C MET A 342 2.60 7.89 -5.55
N GLY A 343 1.46 8.39 -6.02
CA GLY A 343 0.14 8.07 -5.50
C GLY A 343 -0.59 9.25 -4.87
N PRO A 344 -1.74 9.01 -4.21
CA PRO A 344 -2.50 10.08 -3.55
C PRO A 344 -1.66 10.77 -2.48
N LEU A 345 -1.63 12.11 -2.48
CA LEU A 345 -0.86 12.94 -1.53
C LEU A 345 -1.14 12.57 -0.06
N GLU A 346 -2.38 12.23 0.24
CA GLU A 346 -2.80 11.78 1.57
C GLU A 346 -2.07 10.49 2.00
N GLY A 347 -1.91 9.54 1.07
CA GLY A 347 -1.16 8.30 1.31
C GLY A 347 0.32 8.57 1.59
N ILE A 348 0.92 9.51 0.87
CA ILE A 348 2.34 9.90 1.07
C ILE A 348 2.53 10.57 2.42
N LEU A 349 1.63 11.49 2.78
CA LEU A 349 1.70 12.21 4.08
C LEU A 349 1.51 11.27 5.28
N LYS A 350 0.70 10.21 5.14
CA LYS A 350 0.53 9.18 6.18
C LYS A 350 1.80 8.34 6.42
N MET A 351 2.74 8.31 5.47
CA MET A 351 4.03 7.61 5.62
C MET A 351 5.07 8.42 6.40
N LEU A 352 4.85 9.72 6.58
CA LEU A 352 5.76 10.57 7.33
C LEU A 352 5.54 10.42 8.84
N PRO A 353 6.60 10.24 9.64
CA PRO A 353 6.49 10.14 11.10
C PRO A 353 5.99 11.47 11.69
N GLY A 354 5.11 11.38 12.69
CA GLY A 354 4.62 12.57 13.43
C GLY A 354 3.55 13.41 12.72
N VAL A 355 3.06 12.96 11.56
CA VAL A 355 1.96 13.66 10.87
C VAL A 355 0.62 13.27 11.49
N ASN A 356 -0.08 14.26 12.03
CA ASN A 356 -1.40 14.05 12.64
C ASN A 356 -2.46 13.74 11.57
N THR A 357 -2.96 12.52 11.56
CA THR A 357 -3.99 12.04 10.62
C THR A 357 -5.30 12.82 10.72
N LYS A 358 -5.64 13.40 11.90
CA LYS A 358 -6.81 14.26 12.07
C LYS A 358 -6.67 15.60 11.33
N ALA A 359 -5.46 16.19 11.37
CA ALA A 359 -5.16 17.39 10.60
C ALA A 359 -5.22 17.13 9.10
N LEU A 360 -4.78 15.95 8.65
CA LEU A 360 -4.87 15.50 7.26
C LEU A 360 -6.32 15.31 6.79
N LYS A 361 -7.22 14.73 7.61
CA LYS A 361 -8.65 14.59 7.27
C LYS A 361 -9.34 15.95 7.13
N GLN A 362 -8.91 16.98 7.86
CA GLN A 362 -9.39 18.35 7.70
C GLN A 362 -8.85 19.05 6.45
N MET A 363 -7.65 18.65 5.99
CA MET A 363 -7.08 19.08 4.73
C MET A 363 -7.66 18.24 3.59
N LYS A 364 -8.93 18.44 3.23
CA LYS A 364 -9.53 17.85 2.01
C LYS A 364 -8.67 18.27 0.81
N ALA A 365 -7.67 17.48 0.48
CA ALA A 365 -6.91 17.65 -0.75
C ALA A 365 -7.86 17.33 -1.91
N ASP A 366 -8.53 18.35 -2.44
CA ASP A 366 -9.38 18.21 -3.62
C ASP A 366 -8.46 17.89 -4.83
N PRO A 367 -8.55 16.68 -5.41
CA PRO A 367 -7.74 16.31 -6.58
C PRO A 367 -7.94 17.26 -7.76
N ARG A 368 -9.07 17.98 -7.80
CA ARG A 368 -9.36 18.99 -8.83
C ARG A 368 -8.47 20.21 -8.69
N ARG A 369 -8.03 20.57 -7.47
CA ARG A 369 -7.12 21.73 -7.26
C ARG A 369 -5.80 21.57 -8.00
N MET A 370 -5.22 20.37 -8.00
CA MET A 370 -3.98 20.13 -8.74
C MET A 370 -4.15 20.30 -10.25
N LYS A 371 -5.28 19.84 -10.80
CA LYS A 371 -5.63 20.08 -12.21
C LYS A 371 -5.83 21.58 -12.50
N HIS A 372 -6.39 22.34 -11.57
CA HIS A 372 -6.54 23.79 -11.70
C HIS A 372 -5.19 24.51 -11.72
N VAL A 373 -4.27 24.13 -10.83
CA VAL A 373 -2.89 24.68 -10.82
C VAL A 373 -2.18 24.36 -12.12
N GLU A 374 -2.26 23.12 -12.59
CA GLU A 374 -1.70 22.70 -13.86
C GLU A 374 -2.26 23.54 -15.03
N ALA A 375 -3.58 23.72 -15.10
CA ALA A 375 -4.23 24.52 -16.14
C ALA A 375 -3.73 25.99 -16.12
N ILE A 376 -3.57 26.58 -14.94
CA ILE A 376 -3.05 27.95 -14.78
C ILE A 376 -1.61 28.02 -15.31
N VAL A 377 -0.72 27.12 -14.89
CA VAL A 377 0.69 27.11 -15.31
C VAL A 377 0.82 26.86 -16.82
N LEU A 378 0.02 25.91 -17.38
CA LEU A 378 0.04 25.64 -18.80
C LEU A 378 -0.51 26.79 -19.65
N SER A 379 -1.34 27.68 -19.08
CA SER A 379 -1.85 28.88 -19.76
C SER A 379 -0.84 30.05 -19.78
N MET A 380 0.30 29.90 -19.11
CA MET A 380 1.40 30.86 -19.13
C MET A 380 2.34 30.60 -20.34
N THR A 381 2.97 31.65 -20.85
CA THR A 381 4.02 31.50 -21.85
C THR A 381 5.28 30.89 -21.24
N PRO A 382 6.21 30.32 -22.05
CA PRO A 382 7.49 29.80 -21.53
C PRO A 382 8.29 30.81 -20.73
N GLU A 383 8.27 32.09 -21.15
CA GLU A 383 8.95 33.20 -20.44
C GLU A 383 8.31 33.47 -19.08
N GLU A 384 6.98 33.52 -19.01
CA GLU A 384 6.23 33.74 -17.76
C GLU A 384 6.43 32.61 -16.74
N ARG A 385 6.61 31.36 -17.22
CA ARG A 385 6.91 30.22 -16.35
C ARG A 385 8.33 30.29 -15.80
N LYS A 386 9.31 30.76 -16.61
CA LYS A 386 10.69 30.94 -16.15
C LYS A 386 10.82 32.14 -15.21
N ASN A 387 10.17 33.25 -15.53
CA ASN A 387 10.25 34.47 -14.73
C ASN A 387 8.84 34.99 -14.38
N PRO A 388 8.23 34.49 -13.29
CA PRO A 388 6.88 34.92 -12.87
C PRO A 388 6.81 36.43 -12.50
N GLY A 389 7.93 37.09 -12.33
CA GLY A 389 8.01 38.53 -12.05
C GLY A 389 7.46 39.40 -13.19
N VAL A 390 7.48 38.89 -14.43
CA VAL A 390 6.97 39.65 -15.59
C VAL A 390 5.44 39.64 -15.70
N ILE A 391 4.74 38.85 -14.85
CA ILE A 391 3.28 38.70 -14.90
C ILE A 391 2.59 39.90 -14.26
N ASN A 392 2.19 40.85 -15.09
CA ASN A 392 1.39 42.01 -14.71
C ASN A 392 -0.13 41.74 -14.72
N GLY A 393 -0.94 42.75 -14.46
CA GLY A 393 -2.40 42.61 -14.38
C GLY A 393 -3.05 42.10 -15.67
N SER A 394 -2.65 42.59 -16.85
CA SER A 394 -3.20 42.17 -18.14
C SER A 394 -2.85 40.70 -18.44
N ARG A 395 -1.60 40.28 -18.12
CA ARG A 395 -1.15 38.88 -18.27
C ARG A 395 -1.90 37.95 -17.32
N ARG A 396 -2.16 38.38 -16.07
CA ARG A 396 -3.01 37.58 -15.12
C ARG A 396 -4.43 37.39 -15.66
N ALA A 397 -5.03 38.41 -16.24
CA ALA A 397 -6.37 38.29 -16.83
C ALA A 397 -6.39 37.32 -18.02
N ARG A 398 -5.37 37.36 -18.88
CA ARG A 398 -5.18 36.43 -20.01
C ARG A 398 -4.98 34.99 -19.52
N ILE A 399 -4.13 34.76 -18.51
CA ILE A 399 -3.89 33.45 -17.91
C ILE A 399 -5.15 32.90 -17.27
N ALA A 400 -5.90 33.74 -16.55
CA ALA A 400 -7.18 33.39 -15.94
C ALA A 400 -8.19 32.93 -17.00
N LYS A 401 -8.34 33.69 -18.08
CA LYS A 401 -9.21 33.34 -19.21
C LYS A 401 -8.78 32.02 -19.88
N GLY A 402 -7.48 31.86 -20.16
CA GLY A 402 -6.93 30.67 -20.81
C GLY A 402 -7.07 29.39 -19.97
N SER A 403 -6.97 29.49 -18.65
CA SER A 403 -7.11 28.37 -17.72
C SER A 403 -8.56 28.07 -17.28
N GLY A 404 -9.53 28.93 -17.65
CA GLY A 404 -10.90 28.83 -17.17
C GLY A 404 -11.02 29.04 -15.65
N ARG A 405 -10.08 29.78 -15.03
CA ARG A 405 -10.03 30.03 -13.58
C ARG A 405 -10.15 31.52 -13.26
N PRO A 406 -10.70 31.87 -12.09
CA PRO A 406 -10.75 33.27 -11.68
C PRO A 406 -9.34 33.86 -11.44
N ILE A 407 -9.20 35.15 -11.62
CA ILE A 407 -7.91 35.87 -11.40
C ILE A 407 -7.41 35.68 -9.96
N SER A 408 -8.31 35.52 -8.99
CA SER A 408 -7.96 35.22 -7.60
C SER A 408 -7.13 33.93 -7.44
N ASP A 409 -7.43 32.90 -8.23
CA ASP A 409 -6.68 31.64 -8.19
C ASP A 409 -5.27 31.80 -8.78
N VAL A 410 -5.14 32.60 -9.86
CA VAL A 410 -3.84 32.94 -10.45
C VAL A 410 -2.99 33.72 -9.45
N ASN A 411 -3.57 34.72 -8.77
CA ASN A 411 -2.87 35.49 -7.74
C ASN A 411 -2.39 34.59 -6.59
N ARG A 412 -3.29 33.77 -6.06
CA ARG A 412 -2.98 32.81 -4.98
C ARG A 412 -1.82 31.88 -5.35
N LEU A 413 -1.83 31.34 -6.57
CA LEU A 413 -0.75 30.47 -7.03
C LEU A 413 0.60 31.23 -7.08
N LEU A 414 0.62 32.43 -7.63
CA LEU A 414 1.84 33.24 -7.73
C LEU A 414 2.39 33.64 -6.36
N ASP A 415 1.52 33.96 -5.40
CA ASP A 415 1.93 34.31 -4.05
C ASP A 415 2.48 33.09 -3.30
N GLN A 416 1.80 31.94 -3.38
CA GLN A 416 2.27 30.67 -2.80
C GLN A 416 3.63 30.25 -3.41
N PHE A 417 3.80 30.41 -4.71
CA PHE A 417 5.05 30.11 -5.39
C PHE A 417 6.20 31.01 -4.91
N ARG A 418 5.94 32.32 -4.71
CA ARG A 418 6.93 33.25 -4.16
C ARG A 418 7.35 32.91 -2.72
N GLU A 419 6.39 32.52 -1.89
CA GLU A 419 6.66 32.08 -0.52
C GLU A 419 7.53 30.82 -0.50
N MET A 420 7.20 29.85 -1.34
CA MET A 420 7.98 28.63 -1.50
C MET A 420 9.42 28.95 -1.96
N GLN A 421 9.62 29.81 -2.96
CA GLN A 421 10.96 30.24 -3.39
C GLN A 421 11.74 30.88 -2.26
N LYS A 422 11.10 31.72 -1.42
CA LYS A 422 11.76 32.34 -0.25
C LYS A 422 12.20 31.29 0.78
N MET A 423 11.34 30.27 1.06
CA MET A 423 11.69 29.18 1.97
C MET A 423 12.88 28.37 1.45
N MET A 424 12.84 27.99 0.16
CA MET A 424 13.93 27.22 -0.45
C MET A 424 15.26 27.98 -0.44
N LYS A 425 15.27 29.27 -0.69
CA LYS A 425 16.49 30.11 -0.56
C LYS A 425 17.02 30.13 0.86
N LYS A 426 16.14 30.17 1.89
CA LYS A 426 16.57 30.12 3.30
C LYS A 426 17.17 28.75 3.66
N MET A 427 16.61 27.65 3.15
CA MET A 427 17.14 26.30 3.38
C MET A 427 18.48 26.08 2.68
N ALA A 428 18.68 26.60 1.47
CA ALA A 428 19.92 26.51 0.73
C ALA A 428 21.07 27.33 1.37
N GLY A 429 20.74 28.33 2.21
CA GLY A 429 21.69 29.20 2.90
C GLY A 429 22.22 28.70 4.26
N GLY A 430 22.02 27.43 4.64
CA GLY A 430 22.69 26.81 5.81
C GLY A 430 22.09 27.12 7.19
N GLY A 431 20.86 27.63 7.28
CA GLY A 431 20.18 27.85 8.56
C GLY A 431 19.60 26.54 9.14
N ARG A 432 20.11 26.08 10.29
CA ARG A 432 19.42 25.09 11.14
C ARG A 432 18.07 25.67 11.57
N MET A 433 16.99 25.20 10.99
CA MET A 433 15.65 25.50 11.49
C MET A 433 14.85 24.20 11.63
N GLY A 434 14.19 24.07 12.80
CA GLY A 434 13.13 23.08 13.02
C GLY A 434 12.05 23.21 11.95
N MET A 435 11.39 22.10 11.63
CA MET A 435 10.28 22.05 10.64
C MET A 435 9.30 23.19 10.89
N PRO A 436 9.12 24.13 9.95
CA PRO A 436 8.05 25.10 10.09
C PRO A 436 6.72 24.40 9.79
N SER A 437 5.75 24.61 10.67
CA SER A 437 4.35 24.30 10.38
C SER A 437 4.00 24.97 9.04
N MET A 438 3.56 24.21 8.05
CA MET A 438 3.02 24.76 6.80
C MET A 438 1.63 25.34 7.07
N PRO A 439 1.46 26.68 7.17
CA PRO A 439 0.14 27.26 7.29
C PRO A 439 -0.47 27.39 5.89
N GLY A 440 -1.59 26.73 5.65
CA GLY A 440 -2.55 27.23 4.69
C GLY A 440 -2.40 26.81 3.23
N MET A 441 -1.57 25.85 2.85
CA MET A 441 -1.45 25.44 1.44
C MET A 441 -2.69 24.70 0.91
N PHE A 442 -3.55 24.20 1.80
CA PHE A 442 -4.78 23.45 1.46
C PHE A 442 -6.02 23.84 2.26
N GLY A 443 -5.94 24.84 3.12
CA GLY A 443 -7.07 25.36 3.88
C GLY A 443 -7.57 26.69 3.29
N GLY A 444 -8.74 26.69 2.68
CA GLY A 444 -9.48 27.89 2.32
C GLY A 444 -10.90 27.76 2.85
N ARG A 445 -11.34 28.80 3.56
CA ARG A 445 -12.76 29.04 3.80
C ARG A 445 -13.51 29.19 2.50
#